data_15b8f9c11b7c4ab4e364169b1fd774f7
#
_entry.id   15b8f9c11b7c4ab4e364169b1fd774f7
#
_cell.length_a   1.000
_cell.length_b   1.000
_cell.length_c   1.000
_cell.angle_alpha   90.00
_cell.angle_beta   90.00
_cell.angle_gamma   90.00
#
_symmetry.space_group_name_H-M   'P 1'
#
loop_
_entity.id
_entity.type
_entity.pdbx_description
1 polymer ?
#
loop_
_entity_poly.entity_id
_entity_poly.type
_entity_poly.pdbx_seq_one_letter_code
_entity_poly.pdbx_strand_id
1 'polypeptide(L)'
;RDQYIDLAYRNENSRLGFYESQYNAVQEIEDQFGEMQGVTYESYLTNLYDSINELAKNPTSTVARSSLIQNATAFIEKSENVYKGLRDYQTTLNTQVSNMVNKINDLAGQIYKLNKSIAKVEAPGIEKANDLRDQRDAAIDELSKYIDITYYESENKETIINAAGVPLVTSGELTAMSTRVVEGTTLVIPTWPSYERDVYEDGKLASNADDTDKGQLKGLIIAR
;
A
#
# COMPACT_ATOMS: atom_id res chain seq x y z
N ARG A 1 30.51 7.01 2.60
CA ARG A 1 29.19 6.72 3.15
C ARG A 1 29.22 5.32 3.74
N ASP A 2 28.60 5.13 4.90
CA ASP A 2 28.61 3.85 5.60
C ASP A 2 27.49 2.96 5.05
N GLN A 3 27.87 1.90 4.31
CA GLN A 3 26.92 0.97 3.68
C GLN A 3 26.00 0.27 4.68
N TYR A 4 26.48 0.05 5.91
CA TYR A 4 25.68 -0.57 6.96
C TYR A 4 24.55 0.35 7.43
N ILE A 5 24.85 1.62 7.61
CA ILE A 5 23.86 2.64 8.00
C ILE A 5 22.81 2.82 6.89
N ASP A 6 23.24 2.87 5.62
CA ASP A 6 22.34 2.98 4.47
C ASP A 6 21.40 1.77 4.37
N LEU A 7 21.93 0.56 4.60
CA LEU A 7 21.11 -0.66 4.61
C LEU A 7 20.08 -0.65 5.75
N ALA A 8 20.52 -0.29 6.96
CA ALA A 8 19.64 -0.20 8.12
C ALA A 8 18.54 0.84 7.89
N TYR A 9 18.90 2.03 7.39
CA TYR A 9 17.95 3.09 7.06
C TYR A 9 16.90 2.61 6.04
N ARG A 10 17.32 1.99 4.93
CA ARG A 10 16.42 1.52 3.87
C ARG A 10 15.48 0.42 4.35
N ASN A 11 15.96 -0.48 5.21
CA ASN A 11 15.12 -1.50 5.84
C ASN A 11 14.03 -0.87 6.73
N GLU A 12 14.41 0.08 7.61
CA GLU A 12 13.44 0.75 8.48
C GLU A 12 12.48 1.66 7.68
N ASN A 13 12.97 2.33 6.64
CA ASN A 13 12.14 3.13 5.74
C ASN A 13 11.09 2.27 5.01
N SER A 14 11.46 1.05 4.61
CA SER A 14 10.55 0.09 3.99
C SER A 14 9.47 -0.39 4.97
N ARG A 15 9.84 -0.68 6.22
CA ARG A 15 8.89 -1.03 7.29
C ARG A 15 7.96 0.13 7.62
N LEU A 16 8.50 1.34 7.72
CA LEU A 16 7.71 2.55 7.91
C LEU A 16 6.64 2.68 6.82
N GLY A 17 7.03 2.55 5.54
CA GLY A 17 6.09 2.61 4.42
C GLY A 17 4.96 1.59 4.51
N PHE A 18 5.27 0.37 4.91
CA PHE A 18 4.28 -0.69 5.12
C PHE A 18 3.27 -0.31 6.21
N TYR A 19 3.72 0.00 7.42
CA TYR A 19 2.84 0.31 8.55
C TYR A 19 2.10 1.63 8.39
N GLU A 20 2.69 2.63 7.73
CA GLU A 20 2.01 3.89 7.40
C GLU A 20 0.79 3.64 6.51
N SER A 21 0.90 2.74 5.51
CA SER A 21 -0.23 2.36 4.67
C SER A 21 -1.34 1.67 5.45
N GLN A 22 -0.98 0.77 6.35
CA GLN A 22 -1.94 0.06 7.22
C GLN A 22 -2.65 1.04 8.15
N TYR A 23 -1.92 1.92 8.80
CA TYR A 23 -2.46 2.93 9.70
C TYR A 23 -3.47 3.85 9.01
N ASN A 24 -3.09 4.39 7.85
CA ASN A 24 -3.97 5.26 7.07
C ASN A 24 -5.24 4.54 6.63
N ALA A 25 -5.13 3.25 6.27
CA ALA A 25 -6.29 2.46 5.88
C ALA A 25 -7.25 2.21 7.05
N VAL A 26 -6.72 1.89 8.23
CA VAL A 26 -7.53 1.70 9.43
C VAL A 26 -8.24 2.99 9.81
N GLN A 27 -7.55 4.14 9.77
CA GLN A 27 -8.17 5.44 10.05
C GLN A 27 -9.34 5.73 9.09
N GLU A 28 -9.17 5.50 7.79
CA GLU A 28 -10.23 5.72 6.82
C GLU A 28 -11.43 4.80 7.07
N ILE A 29 -11.18 3.54 7.44
CA ILE A 29 -12.25 2.59 7.82
C ILE A 29 -12.99 3.08 9.07
N GLU A 30 -12.29 3.54 10.11
CA GLU A 30 -12.88 4.10 11.32
C GLU A 30 -13.74 5.33 11.00
N ASP A 31 -13.29 6.20 10.10
CA ASP A 31 -14.06 7.36 9.64
C ASP A 31 -15.36 6.94 8.93
N GLN A 32 -15.34 5.89 8.10
CA GLN A 32 -16.55 5.37 7.43
C GLN A 32 -17.60 4.84 8.44
N PHE A 33 -17.16 4.25 9.54
CA PHE A 33 -18.06 3.85 10.63
C PHE A 33 -18.55 5.05 11.45
N GLY A 34 -17.91 6.23 11.31
CA GLY A 34 -18.28 7.46 12.01
C GLY A 34 -17.84 7.49 13.47
N GLU A 35 -16.86 6.67 13.85
CA GLU A 35 -16.44 6.53 15.26
C GLU A 35 -15.84 7.81 15.84
N MET A 36 -15.27 8.66 14.99
CA MET A 36 -14.70 9.94 15.40
C MET A 36 -15.71 11.10 15.48
N GLN A 37 -16.93 10.95 14.98
CA GLN A 37 -17.93 12.05 14.86
C GLN A 37 -19.11 12.01 15.84
N GLY A 38 -19.10 11.12 16.82
CA GLY A 38 -20.10 11.06 17.90
C GLY A 38 -21.45 10.43 17.54
N VAL A 39 -21.71 10.09 16.27
CA VAL A 39 -22.88 9.31 15.81
C VAL A 39 -22.37 8.05 15.13
N THR A 40 -21.99 7.08 15.92
CA THR A 40 -21.31 5.86 15.49
C THR A 40 -22.28 4.86 14.86
N TYR A 41 -21.76 3.93 14.07
CA TYR A 41 -22.52 2.79 13.57
C TYR A 41 -23.14 1.99 14.72
N GLU A 42 -22.41 1.86 15.84
CA GLU A 42 -22.88 1.22 17.07
C GLU A 42 -24.12 1.91 17.65
N SER A 43 -24.21 3.23 17.58
CA SER A 43 -25.38 3.96 18.11
C SER A 43 -26.66 3.63 17.33
N TYR A 44 -26.59 3.45 16.01
CA TYR A 44 -27.74 3.00 15.21
C TYR A 44 -28.15 1.57 15.56
N LEU A 45 -27.18 0.67 15.77
CA LEU A 45 -27.45 -0.71 16.18
C LEU A 45 -28.09 -0.74 17.57
N THR A 46 -27.60 0.05 18.52
CA THR A 46 -28.13 0.17 19.87
C THR A 46 -29.58 0.68 19.84
N ASN A 47 -29.86 1.76 19.07
CA ASN A 47 -31.21 2.31 18.92
C ASN A 47 -32.18 1.30 18.32
N LEU A 48 -31.73 0.50 17.34
CA LEU A 48 -32.53 -0.58 16.77
C LEU A 48 -32.84 -1.65 17.84
N TYR A 49 -31.83 -2.10 18.57
CA TYR A 49 -31.97 -3.09 19.65
C TYR A 49 -32.93 -2.62 20.74
N ASP A 50 -32.80 -1.37 21.21
CA ASP A 50 -33.66 -0.79 22.21
C ASP A 50 -35.14 -0.67 21.74
N SER A 51 -35.34 -0.34 20.47
CA SER A 51 -36.69 -0.28 19.90
C SER A 51 -37.35 -1.65 19.76
N ILE A 52 -36.58 -2.71 19.51
CA ILE A 52 -37.06 -4.10 19.53
C ILE A 52 -37.49 -4.50 20.95
N ASN A 53 -36.67 -4.17 21.97
CA ASN A 53 -36.98 -4.47 23.36
C ASN A 53 -38.23 -3.71 23.84
N GLU A 54 -38.40 -2.44 23.42
CA GLU A 54 -39.58 -1.66 23.80
C GLU A 54 -40.85 -2.22 23.13
N LEU A 55 -40.79 -2.64 21.88
CA LEU A 55 -41.91 -3.29 21.24
C LEU A 55 -42.23 -4.65 21.89
N ALA A 56 -41.22 -5.41 22.34
CA ALA A 56 -41.42 -6.69 23.03
C ALA A 56 -42.19 -6.50 24.35
N LYS A 57 -41.95 -5.39 25.09
CA LYS A 57 -42.70 -5.03 26.31
C LYS A 57 -44.14 -4.61 26.03
N ASN A 58 -44.38 -3.89 24.92
CA ASN A 58 -45.68 -3.32 24.55
C ASN A 58 -46.06 -3.65 23.09
N PRO A 59 -46.41 -4.90 22.75
CA PRO A 59 -46.61 -5.33 21.35
C PRO A 59 -47.78 -4.66 20.62
N THR A 60 -48.75 -4.10 21.38
CA THR A 60 -49.90 -3.40 20.82
C THR A 60 -49.68 -1.90 20.61
N SER A 61 -48.58 -1.35 21.12
CA SER A 61 -48.26 0.08 21.00
C SER A 61 -47.93 0.47 19.57
N THR A 62 -48.70 1.37 18.98
CA THR A 62 -48.43 1.95 17.65
C THR A 62 -47.17 2.81 17.65
N VAL A 63 -46.88 3.47 18.80
CA VAL A 63 -45.67 4.29 18.97
C VAL A 63 -44.43 3.39 18.93
N ALA A 64 -44.42 2.28 19.68
CA ALA A 64 -43.30 1.35 19.70
C ALA A 64 -43.04 0.71 18.28
N ARG A 65 -44.12 0.39 17.56
CA ARG A 65 -44.00 -0.10 16.15
C ARG A 65 -43.42 0.96 15.23
N SER A 66 -43.89 2.21 15.32
CA SER A 66 -43.35 3.29 14.51
C SER A 66 -41.87 3.58 14.82
N SER A 67 -41.52 3.59 16.12
CA SER A 67 -40.11 3.75 16.54
C SER A 67 -39.20 2.64 16.00
N LEU A 68 -39.64 1.38 16.07
CA LEU A 68 -38.88 0.26 15.48
C LEU A 68 -38.68 0.44 13.97
N ILE A 69 -39.74 0.82 13.23
CA ILE A 69 -39.60 1.04 11.78
C ILE A 69 -38.61 2.16 11.48
N GLN A 70 -38.68 3.28 12.21
CA GLN A 70 -37.77 4.41 12.03
C GLN A 70 -36.32 4.03 12.32
N ASN A 71 -36.06 3.35 13.46
CA ASN A 71 -34.71 2.92 13.81
C ASN A 71 -34.17 1.85 12.88
N ALA A 72 -35.00 0.93 12.40
CA ALA A 72 -34.62 -0.06 11.39
C ALA A 72 -34.26 0.60 10.07
N THR A 73 -35.07 1.56 9.60
CA THR A 73 -34.77 2.32 8.37
C THR A 73 -33.45 3.08 8.50
N ALA A 74 -33.26 3.80 9.62
CA ALA A 74 -32.04 4.55 9.86
C ALA A 74 -30.78 3.65 9.93
N PHE A 75 -30.90 2.46 10.54
CA PHE A 75 -29.82 1.48 10.58
C PHE A 75 -29.47 0.94 9.18
N ILE A 76 -30.49 0.63 8.35
CA ILE A 76 -30.29 0.18 6.99
C ILE A 76 -29.59 1.26 6.15
N GLU A 77 -30.10 2.50 6.19
CA GLU A 77 -29.47 3.63 5.49
C GLU A 77 -28.02 3.86 5.90
N LYS A 78 -27.72 3.80 7.21
CA LYS A 78 -26.34 3.89 7.69
C LYS A 78 -25.47 2.74 7.19
N SER A 79 -26.00 1.50 7.19
CA SER A 79 -25.28 0.32 6.68
C SER A 79 -24.99 0.41 5.20
N GLU A 80 -25.93 0.88 4.40
CA GLU A 80 -25.73 1.11 2.95
C GLU A 80 -24.68 2.18 2.69
N ASN A 81 -24.68 3.27 3.48
CA ASN A 81 -23.68 4.33 3.35
C ASN A 81 -22.28 3.84 3.72
N VAL A 82 -22.13 3.08 4.82
CA VAL A 82 -20.85 2.46 5.19
C VAL A 82 -20.36 1.52 4.10
N TYR A 83 -21.22 0.63 3.62
CA TYR A 83 -20.87 -0.30 2.54
C TYR A 83 -20.40 0.43 1.27
N LYS A 84 -21.11 1.48 0.88
CA LYS A 84 -20.73 2.29 -0.29
C LYS A 84 -19.38 2.98 -0.05
N GLY A 85 -19.18 3.60 1.11
CA GLY A 85 -17.93 4.26 1.47
C GLY A 85 -16.73 3.31 1.42
N LEU A 86 -16.88 2.10 1.99
CA LEU A 86 -15.83 1.07 1.94
C LEU A 86 -15.52 0.60 0.51
N ARG A 87 -16.53 0.48 -0.34
CA ARG A 87 -16.33 0.15 -1.77
C ARG A 87 -15.63 1.25 -2.54
N ASP A 88 -16.01 2.51 -2.30
CA ASP A 88 -15.36 3.66 -2.91
C ASP A 88 -13.90 3.77 -2.43
N TYR A 89 -13.65 3.50 -1.16
CA TYR A 89 -12.28 3.44 -0.61
C TYR A 89 -11.45 2.30 -1.22
N GLN A 90 -12.02 1.09 -1.38
CA GLN A 90 -11.35 0.00 -2.08
C GLN A 90 -10.92 0.40 -3.51
N THR A 91 -11.77 1.15 -4.22
CA THR A 91 -11.44 1.68 -5.54
C THR A 91 -10.28 2.69 -5.48
N THR A 92 -10.28 3.53 -4.43
CA THR A 92 -9.17 4.46 -4.18
C THR A 92 -7.86 3.72 -3.92
N LEU A 93 -7.87 2.67 -3.09
CA LEU A 93 -6.70 1.83 -2.85
C LEU A 93 -6.18 1.15 -4.13
N ASN A 94 -7.06 0.67 -5.00
CA ASN A 94 -6.68 0.13 -6.32
C ASN A 94 -5.95 1.17 -7.18
N THR A 95 -6.43 2.42 -7.16
CA THR A 95 -5.77 3.52 -7.87
C THR A 95 -4.41 3.84 -7.26
N GLN A 96 -4.30 3.83 -5.94
CA GLN A 96 -3.02 4.03 -5.24
C GLN A 96 -2.01 2.93 -5.57
N VAL A 97 -2.43 1.66 -5.63
CA VAL A 97 -1.58 0.54 -6.08
C VAL A 97 -1.03 0.80 -7.48
N SER A 98 -1.88 1.20 -8.43
CA SER A 98 -1.45 1.49 -9.82
C SER A 98 -0.46 2.66 -9.88
N ASN A 99 -0.75 3.75 -9.15
CA ASN A 99 0.13 4.92 -9.10
C ASN A 99 1.49 4.58 -8.46
N MET A 100 1.49 3.72 -7.46
CA MET A 100 2.71 3.29 -6.80
C MET A 100 3.57 2.41 -7.70
N VAL A 101 2.98 1.51 -8.49
CA VAL A 101 3.69 0.75 -9.51
C VAL A 101 4.36 1.68 -10.52
N ASN A 102 3.66 2.72 -11.00
CA ASN A 102 4.25 3.73 -11.87
C ASN A 102 5.42 4.47 -11.20
N LYS A 103 5.26 4.88 -9.94
CA LYS A 103 6.31 5.56 -9.17
C LYS A 103 7.55 4.68 -8.97
N ILE A 104 7.38 3.39 -8.72
CA ILE A 104 8.47 2.41 -8.62
C ILE A 104 9.21 2.31 -9.96
N ASN A 105 8.48 2.21 -11.08
CA ASN A 105 9.07 2.16 -12.42
C ASN A 105 9.85 3.45 -12.76
N ASP A 106 9.31 4.62 -12.40
CA ASP A 106 9.97 5.91 -12.64
C ASP A 106 11.29 6.02 -11.86
N LEU A 107 11.29 5.63 -10.57
CA LEU A 107 12.49 5.60 -9.73
C LEU A 107 13.52 4.60 -10.27
N ALA A 108 13.08 3.41 -10.65
CA ALA A 108 13.96 2.41 -11.26
C ALA A 108 14.60 2.93 -12.56
N GLY A 109 13.81 3.60 -13.41
CA GLY A 109 14.29 4.25 -14.63
C GLY A 109 15.29 5.39 -14.34
N GLN A 110 15.06 6.18 -13.31
CA GLN A 110 15.99 7.23 -12.86
C GLN A 110 17.31 6.62 -12.38
N ILE A 111 17.26 5.59 -11.53
CA ILE A 111 18.45 4.90 -11.03
C ILE A 111 19.24 4.27 -12.17
N TYR A 112 18.56 3.63 -13.13
CA TYR A 112 19.20 3.06 -14.31
C TYR A 112 19.98 4.11 -15.12
N LYS A 113 19.36 5.27 -15.38
CA LYS A 113 20.00 6.39 -16.08
C LYS A 113 21.20 6.96 -15.31
N LEU A 114 21.06 7.12 -13.98
CA LEU A 114 22.14 7.58 -13.11
C LEU A 114 23.31 6.58 -13.09
N ASN A 115 23.05 5.26 -13.04
CA ASN A 115 24.08 4.23 -13.18
C ASN A 115 24.91 4.41 -14.45
N LYS A 116 24.24 4.59 -15.61
CA LYS A 116 24.93 4.80 -16.89
C LYS A 116 25.76 6.09 -16.91
N SER A 117 25.22 7.16 -16.30
CA SER A 117 25.93 8.44 -16.22
C SER A 117 27.15 8.36 -15.30
N ILE A 118 27.05 7.70 -14.15
CA ILE A 118 28.15 7.47 -13.23
C ILE A 118 29.23 6.63 -13.88
N ALA A 119 28.86 5.50 -14.49
CA ALA A 119 29.81 4.63 -15.18
C ALA A 119 30.57 5.38 -16.28
N LYS A 120 29.90 6.26 -17.04
CA LYS A 120 30.54 7.08 -18.08
C LYS A 120 31.54 8.11 -17.51
N VAL A 121 31.20 8.79 -16.42
CA VAL A 121 32.07 9.79 -15.78
C VAL A 121 33.27 9.14 -15.11
N GLU A 122 33.07 8.01 -14.46
CA GLU A 122 34.10 7.31 -13.69
C GLU A 122 34.96 6.33 -14.52
N ALA A 123 34.57 6.01 -15.77
CA ALA A 123 35.29 5.10 -16.64
C ALA A 123 36.81 5.46 -16.85
N PRO A 124 37.19 6.77 -16.97
CA PRO A 124 38.59 7.14 -17.09
C PRO A 124 39.40 7.00 -15.79
N GLY A 125 38.74 6.77 -14.63
CA GLY A 125 39.39 6.62 -13.31
C GLY A 125 39.97 7.91 -12.70
N ILE A 126 39.67 9.06 -13.28
CA ILE A 126 40.22 10.38 -12.90
C ILE A 126 39.26 11.13 -11.99
N GLU A 127 37.98 10.99 -12.18
CA GLU A 127 36.92 11.77 -11.53
C GLU A 127 35.92 10.87 -10.81
N LYS A 128 35.38 11.36 -9.70
CA LYS A 128 34.26 10.71 -8.99
C LYS A 128 32.99 11.50 -9.20
N ALA A 129 31.93 10.85 -9.62
CA ALA A 129 30.64 11.46 -9.90
C ALA A 129 29.80 11.61 -8.61
N ASN A 130 30.31 12.32 -7.59
CA ASN A 130 29.69 12.39 -6.26
C ASN A 130 28.25 12.89 -6.30
N ASP A 131 27.94 13.95 -7.04
CA ASP A 131 26.59 14.52 -7.16
C ASP A 131 25.60 13.52 -7.80
N LEU A 132 26.04 12.75 -8.80
CA LEU A 132 25.21 11.72 -9.43
C LEU A 132 25.01 10.51 -8.49
N ARG A 133 26.02 10.18 -7.69
CA ARG A 133 25.90 9.13 -6.68
C ARG A 133 24.92 9.53 -5.58
N ASP A 134 24.97 10.78 -5.11
CA ASP A 134 24.04 11.29 -4.10
C ASP A 134 22.61 11.31 -4.63
N GLN A 135 22.39 11.71 -5.88
CA GLN A 135 21.08 11.64 -6.54
C GLN A 135 20.58 10.18 -6.66
N ARG A 136 21.48 9.24 -7.02
CA ARG A 136 21.13 7.82 -7.11
C ARG A 136 20.77 7.26 -5.74
N ASP A 137 21.53 7.58 -4.72
CA ASP A 137 21.27 7.12 -3.36
C ASP A 137 19.94 7.66 -2.83
N ALA A 138 19.63 8.94 -3.09
CA ALA A 138 18.33 9.52 -2.75
C ALA A 138 17.16 8.80 -3.46
N ALA A 139 17.33 8.45 -4.73
CA ALA A 139 16.30 7.68 -5.47
C ALA A 139 16.15 6.25 -4.93
N ILE A 140 17.24 5.61 -4.47
CA ILE A 140 17.20 4.28 -3.84
C ILE A 140 16.54 4.38 -2.46
N ASP A 141 16.84 5.42 -1.68
CA ASP A 141 16.23 5.68 -0.38
C ASP A 141 14.71 5.86 -0.53
N GLU A 142 14.27 6.62 -1.54
CA GLU A 142 12.85 6.78 -1.86
C GLU A 142 12.21 5.46 -2.32
N LEU A 143 12.86 4.70 -3.20
CA LEU A 143 12.39 3.40 -3.69
C LEU A 143 12.17 2.40 -2.55
N SER A 144 13.07 2.41 -1.56
CA SER A 144 12.99 1.50 -0.42
C SER A 144 11.71 1.66 0.41
N LYS A 145 11.11 2.86 0.43
CA LYS A 145 9.82 3.10 1.09
C LYS A 145 8.67 2.36 0.40
N TYR A 146 8.72 2.27 -0.93
CA TYR A 146 7.60 1.75 -1.71
C TYR A 146 7.59 0.24 -1.86
N ILE A 147 8.78 -0.38 -1.94
CA ILE A 147 8.92 -1.83 -2.13
C ILE A 147 10.17 -2.35 -1.39
N ASP A 148 10.11 -3.60 -0.93
CA ASP A 148 11.29 -4.25 -0.34
C ASP A 148 12.39 -4.42 -1.39
N ILE A 149 13.59 -3.91 -1.11
CA ILE A 149 14.73 -3.95 -2.02
C ILE A 149 15.96 -4.57 -1.37
N THR A 150 16.72 -5.28 -2.18
CA THR A 150 18.13 -5.60 -1.90
C THR A 150 19.00 -5.02 -3.02
N TYR A 151 20.20 -4.56 -2.68
CA TYR A 151 21.07 -3.92 -3.66
C TYR A 151 22.54 -4.14 -3.36
N TYR A 152 23.37 -4.03 -4.41
CA TYR A 152 24.83 -4.01 -4.30
C TYR A 152 25.44 -3.20 -5.46
N GLU A 153 26.65 -2.69 -5.26
CA GLU A 153 27.41 -2.03 -6.33
C GLU A 153 28.26 -3.05 -7.06
N SER A 154 28.15 -3.09 -8.38
CA SER A 154 28.96 -3.94 -9.27
C SER A 154 30.38 -3.38 -9.45
N GLU A 155 31.26 -4.16 -10.06
CA GLU A 155 32.63 -3.73 -10.39
C GLU A 155 32.65 -2.49 -11.31
N ASN A 156 31.65 -2.33 -12.15
CA ASN A 156 31.45 -1.19 -13.06
C ASN A 156 30.83 0.04 -12.36
N LYS A 157 30.74 0.06 -11.04
CA LYS A 157 30.17 1.17 -10.26
C LYS A 157 28.67 1.39 -10.46
N GLU A 158 27.99 0.44 -11.11
CA GLU A 158 26.53 0.42 -11.26
C GLU A 158 25.88 -0.24 -10.04
N THR A 159 24.84 0.34 -9.51
CA THR A 159 24.04 -0.27 -8.43
C THR A 159 22.99 -1.19 -9.03
N ILE A 160 23.09 -2.46 -8.70
CA ILE A 160 22.11 -3.50 -9.05
C ILE A 160 21.06 -3.55 -7.95
N ILE A 161 19.79 -3.58 -8.32
CA ILE A 161 18.67 -3.58 -7.37
C ILE A 161 17.75 -4.75 -7.71
N ASN A 162 17.44 -5.55 -6.69
CA ASN A 162 16.34 -6.51 -6.74
C ASN A 162 15.18 -5.95 -5.90
N ALA A 163 13.96 -6.05 -6.39
CA ALA A 163 12.74 -5.64 -5.71
C ALA A 163 11.78 -6.84 -5.58
N ALA A 164 11.33 -7.11 -4.36
CA ALA A 164 10.51 -8.30 -4.06
C ALA A 164 11.10 -9.60 -4.66
N GLY A 165 12.42 -9.74 -4.59
CA GLY A 165 13.15 -10.93 -5.09
C GLY A 165 13.30 -11.02 -6.61
N VAL A 166 13.00 -9.95 -7.38
CA VAL A 166 13.18 -9.88 -8.84
C VAL A 166 14.20 -8.80 -9.19
N PRO A 167 15.13 -9.04 -10.14
CA PRO A 167 16.01 -8.00 -10.64
C PRO A 167 15.21 -6.84 -11.25
N LEU A 168 15.21 -5.67 -10.59
CA LEU A 168 14.51 -4.47 -11.06
C LEU A 168 15.43 -3.61 -11.95
N VAL A 169 16.66 -3.36 -11.46
CA VAL A 169 17.68 -2.58 -12.17
C VAL A 169 18.96 -3.40 -12.23
N THR A 170 19.43 -3.70 -13.43
CA THR A 170 20.72 -4.38 -13.69
C THR A 170 21.62 -3.50 -14.56
N SER A 171 22.85 -3.96 -14.84
CA SER A 171 23.78 -3.23 -15.72
C SER A 171 23.28 -3.12 -17.17
N GLY A 172 22.46 -4.04 -17.63
CA GLY A 172 21.99 -4.10 -19.02
C GLY A 172 20.50 -3.89 -19.21
N GLU A 173 19.70 -4.08 -18.16
CA GLU A 173 18.26 -4.18 -18.27
C GLU A 173 17.54 -3.49 -17.12
N LEU A 174 16.36 -2.96 -17.44
CA LEU A 174 15.38 -2.43 -16.50
C LEU A 174 14.11 -3.28 -16.62
N THR A 175 13.74 -3.96 -15.53
CA THR A 175 12.49 -4.73 -15.48
C THR A 175 11.35 -3.84 -15.02
N ALA A 176 10.35 -3.62 -15.88
CA ALA A 176 9.18 -2.84 -15.52
C ALA A 176 8.12 -3.71 -14.82
N MET A 177 7.51 -3.14 -13.79
CA MET A 177 6.29 -3.67 -13.18
C MET A 177 5.07 -3.24 -13.99
N SER A 178 3.99 -4.00 -13.89
CA SER A 178 2.67 -3.66 -14.42
C SER A 178 1.61 -3.98 -13.37
N THR A 179 0.35 -3.77 -13.74
CA THR A 179 -0.80 -4.17 -12.92
C THR A 179 -1.78 -4.98 -13.75
N ARG A 180 -2.49 -5.89 -13.10
CA ARG A 180 -3.62 -6.61 -13.69
C ARG A 180 -4.81 -6.59 -12.73
N VAL A 181 -6.00 -6.76 -13.26
CA VAL A 181 -7.21 -6.96 -12.46
C VAL A 181 -7.37 -8.47 -12.21
N VAL A 182 -7.68 -8.84 -10.97
CA VAL A 182 -7.99 -10.23 -10.63
C VAL A 182 -9.35 -10.60 -11.23
N GLU A 183 -9.39 -11.72 -11.94
CA GLU A 183 -10.61 -12.18 -12.64
C GLU A 183 -11.80 -12.31 -11.69
N GLY A 184 -12.95 -11.82 -12.12
CA GLY A 184 -14.19 -11.81 -11.32
C GLY A 184 -14.22 -10.79 -10.17
N THR A 185 -13.22 -9.93 -10.05
CA THR A 185 -13.14 -8.89 -9.01
C THR A 185 -12.79 -7.52 -9.59
N THR A 186 -12.77 -6.50 -8.73
CA THR A 186 -12.26 -5.16 -9.07
C THR A 186 -10.83 -4.95 -8.55
N LEU A 187 -10.20 -5.98 -7.97
CA LEU A 187 -8.90 -5.86 -7.31
C LEU A 187 -7.75 -5.76 -8.31
N VAL A 188 -6.94 -4.73 -8.15
CA VAL A 188 -5.73 -4.50 -8.96
C VAL A 188 -4.52 -5.04 -8.22
N ILE A 189 -3.76 -5.93 -8.84
CA ILE A 189 -2.53 -6.47 -8.27
C ILE A 189 -1.31 -6.13 -9.12
N PRO A 190 -0.13 -5.88 -8.50
CA PRO A 190 1.10 -5.64 -9.21
C PRO A 190 1.68 -6.95 -9.76
N THR A 191 2.25 -6.89 -10.96
CA THR A 191 2.82 -8.03 -11.67
C THR A 191 4.20 -7.73 -12.22
N TRP A 192 4.97 -8.80 -12.46
CA TRP A 192 6.20 -8.81 -13.24
C TRP A 192 5.93 -9.43 -14.61
N PRO A 193 5.59 -8.64 -15.66
CA PRO A 193 5.24 -9.20 -16.97
C PRO A 193 6.34 -10.07 -17.58
N SER A 194 7.60 -9.66 -17.44
CA SER A 194 8.76 -10.42 -17.96
C SER A 194 8.96 -11.77 -17.28
N TYR A 195 8.35 -11.99 -16.12
CA TYR A 195 8.44 -13.23 -15.35
C TYR A 195 7.09 -13.96 -15.28
N GLU A 196 6.05 -13.43 -15.92
CA GLU A 196 4.68 -13.99 -15.95
C GLU A 196 4.13 -14.34 -14.56
N ARG A 197 4.44 -13.49 -13.55
CA ARG A 197 4.01 -13.69 -12.16
C ARG A 197 3.59 -12.40 -11.46
N ASP A 198 2.84 -12.57 -10.38
CA ASP A 198 2.51 -11.48 -9.48
C ASP A 198 3.72 -11.08 -8.64
N VAL A 199 3.75 -9.82 -8.19
CA VAL A 199 4.85 -9.32 -7.32
C VAL A 199 4.80 -10.02 -5.97
N TYR A 200 3.59 -10.26 -5.46
CA TYR A 200 3.35 -11.00 -4.22
C TYR A 200 2.50 -12.22 -4.51
N GLU A 201 2.99 -13.39 -4.15
CA GLU A 201 2.27 -14.65 -4.31
C GLU A 201 1.12 -14.77 -3.30
N ASP A 202 0.05 -15.43 -3.68
CA ASP A 202 -1.06 -15.77 -2.78
C ASP A 202 -0.53 -16.51 -1.55
N GLY A 203 -0.98 -16.09 -0.37
CA GLY A 203 -0.54 -16.65 0.92
C GLY A 203 0.71 -16.01 1.53
N LYS A 204 1.47 -15.19 0.80
CA LYS A 204 2.59 -14.40 1.33
C LYS A 204 2.21 -12.95 1.67
N LEU A 205 0.93 -12.63 1.57
CA LEU A 205 0.39 -11.30 1.87
C LEU A 205 0.04 -11.13 3.37
N ALA A 206 0.06 -12.18 4.17
CA ALA A 206 -0.25 -12.05 5.59
C ALA A 206 0.79 -11.16 6.30
N SER A 207 0.30 -10.18 7.06
CA SER A 207 1.13 -9.43 8.00
C SER A 207 1.28 -10.26 9.28
N ASN A 208 2.50 -10.65 9.59
CA ASN A 208 2.84 -11.46 10.77
C ASN A 208 3.76 -10.71 11.74
N ALA A 209 3.95 -9.39 11.55
CA ALA A 209 4.92 -8.57 12.27
C ALA A 209 6.35 -9.14 12.19
N ASP A 210 6.67 -9.78 11.07
CA ASP A 210 7.98 -10.34 10.76
C ASP A 210 8.78 -9.44 9.80
N ASP A 211 9.98 -9.87 9.42
CA ASP A 211 10.84 -9.13 8.51
C ASP A 211 10.29 -9.02 7.07
N THR A 212 9.13 -9.62 6.76
CA THR A 212 8.49 -9.53 5.45
C THR A 212 7.50 -8.37 5.34
N ASP A 213 7.21 -7.66 6.45
CA ASP A 213 6.34 -6.48 6.50
C ASP A 213 7.08 -5.24 5.99
N LYS A 214 7.34 -5.20 4.68
CA LYS A 214 8.14 -4.17 4.01
C LYS A 214 7.48 -3.67 2.74
N GLY A 215 7.62 -2.35 2.52
CA GLY A 215 7.14 -1.66 1.33
C GLY A 215 5.68 -1.23 1.42
N GLN A 216 5.48 0.03 1.09
CA GLN A 216 4.15 0.66 1.07
C GLN A 216 3.20 -0.06 0.11
N LEU A 217 3.71 -0.58 -1.01
CA LEU A 217 2.92 -1.33 -1.99
C LEU A 217 2.30 -2.59 -1.37
N LYS A 218 3.07 -3.37 -0.59
CA LYS A 218 2.55 -4.54 0.13
C LYS A 218 1.51 -4.10 1.16
N GLY A 219 1.79 -3.03 1.91
CA GLY A 219 0.87 -2.45 2.89
C GLY A 219 -0.49 -2.09 2.28
N LEU A 220 -0.51 -1.42 1.11
CA LEU A 220 -1.75 -1.07 0.40
C LEU A 220 -2.55 -2.30 -0.07
N ILE A 221 -1.86 -3.34 -0.53
CA ILE A 221 -2.52 -4.56 -1.02
C ILE A 221 -3.20 -5.31 0.14
N ILE A 222 -2.56 -5.37 1.31
CA ILE A 222 -3.12 -6.01 2.50
C ILE A 222 -4.28 -5.20 3.10
N ALA A 223 -4.20 -3.86 3.03
CA ALA A 223 -5.22 -2.94 3.55
C ALA A 223 -6.53 -2.94 2.77
N ARG A 224 -6.54 -3.50 1.58
CA ARG A 224 -7.65 -3.51 0.61
C ARG A 224 -8.59 -4.69 0.80
#